data_52019af20efd5286fdfd3adcebeb7c65
#
_entry.id   52019af20efd5286fdfd3adcebeb7c65
#
_cell.length_a   1.000
_cell.length_b   1.000
_cell.length_c   1.000
_cell.angle_alpha   90.00
_cell.angle_beta   90.00
_cell.angle_gamma   90.00
#
_symmetry.space_group_name_H-M   'P 1'
#
loop_
_entity.id
_entity.type
_entity.pdbx_description
1 polymer ?
#
loop_
_entity_poly.entity_id
_entity_poly.type
_entity_poly.pdbx_seq_one_letter_code
_entity_poly.pdbx_strand_id
1 'polypeptide(L)'
;MPRKTSFCNAALLRSDIKRYWPLLFLYVAVWVVILPMQILSASRECDGVAEGIMTVLQLRQHNVIIQSIPASVVMSLLFGCFAAMAVWSYLMSGRTVGLMHALPVTRTQAFFSHVLSALGALTAGNVLIFLLTALCSAGFSYVDWAALGTWLLLTELMALFFFALGSLCAMVTGWLLAVPVLYGAMNVIALLLYAVISTMTQMFYFGYSNSDIPEFITWLTPVSRIWDAVANGGAQPIEVQFREPIGTQSYQRVQLPASAFSTCIIYAAVGIALLALVWWLYKKRPSETAGDAMSFRWLRPIARWSIGLCGGLGLGLFLRYTAFIDGGFACLLICQLVMGVICFFAAQMLLQKKFRIFNKRWWLETAAMVLVLAAVTVCVKLDITGYQHRVPDAEDVTSVRFSASYADFTADDPAAVESVISLHRAILEQYDETGERLEDQTYLDTEGGPITRYVRVDYQLRNGTSLCREWRVSIVNGSDIHRLLTQLVNRTDSRESLIGIDSLARYGGVNAVISGYVRRYDTDEVAELTRQQAQDLVSHALADAANSRAPIDPLRDDMYSSTNLDIEIRLNTDKGNVSFSLNVPDFAVETQTFLDALEFEEPVDGTYDSSTVAVDEILYN
;
A
#
# COMPACT_ATOMS: atom_id res chain seq x y z
N MET A 1 46.25 37.76 12.50
CA MET A 1 45.62 37.06 11.34
C MET A 1 44.30 36.50 11.78
N PRO A 2 43.18 36.87 11.22
CA PRO A 2 41.89 36.21 11.56
C PRO A 2 41.96 34.77 11.10
N ARG A 3 41.86 33.83 12.04
CA ARG A 3 41.70 32.37 11.74
C ARG A 3 40.52 32.20 10.80
N LYS A 4 40.76 31.69 9.60
CA LYS A 4 39.68 31.24 8.71
C LYS A 4 38.74 30.36 9.52
N THR A 5 37.54 30.82 9.84
CA THR A 5 36.54 30.08 10.58
C THR A 5 36.09 28.92 9.68
N SER A 6 36.61 27.73 9.92
CA SER A 6 36.12 26.50 9.27
C SER A 6 34.63 26.31 9.59
N PHE A 7 33.83 25.95 8.61
CA PHE A 7 32.40 25.66 8.80
C PHE A 7 32.14 24.47 9.74
N CYS A 8 33.10 23.57 9.90
CA CYS A 8 33.03 22.38 10.74
C CYS A 8 34.18 22.32 11.75
N ASN A 9 33.90 21.73 12.89
CA ASN A 9 34.90 21.45 13.92
C ASN A 9 35.24 19.96 13.94
N ALA A 10 36.46 19.60 13.50
CA ALA A 10 36.91 18.23 13.40
C ALA A 10 36.96 17.49 14.77
N ALA A 11 37.18 18.21 15.88
CA ALA A 11 37.18 17.62 17.21
C ALA A 11 35.77 17.15 17.63
N LEU A 12 34.72 17.95 17.32
CA LEU A 12 33.34 17.56 17.57
C LEU A 12 32.93 16.36 16.70
N LEU A 13 33.26 16.39 15.42
CA LEU A 13 32.96 15.31 14.48
C LEU A 13 33.59 13.98 14.98
N ARG A 14 34.87 14.01 15.36
CA ARG A 14 35.56 12.83 15.89
C ARG A 14 34.96 12.35 17.24
N SER A 15 34.51 13.27 18.07
CA SER A 15 33.83 12.94 19.33
C SER A 15 32.52 12.25 19.12
N ASP A 16 31.69 12.75 18.16
CA ASP A 16 30.39 12.15 17.81
C ASP A 16 30.57 10.74 17.27
N ILE A 17 31.45 10.53 16.28
CA ILE A 17 31.74 9.22 15.71
C ILE A 17 32.18 8.22 16.79
N LYS A 18 33.09 8.64 17.69
CA LYS A 18 33.54 7.78 18.79
C LYS A 18 32.44 7.44 19.79
N ARG A 19 31.48 8.33 19.96
CA ARG A 19 30.39 8.15 20.93
C ARG A 19 29.32 7.23 20.38
N TYR A 20 29.02 7.30 19.06
CA TYR A 20 27.88 6.64 18.44
C TYR A 20 28.27 5.46 17.54
N TRP A 21 29.55 5.02 17.58
CA TRP A 21 30.01 3.87 16.80
C TRP A 21 29.19 2.57 17.03
N PRO A 22 28.60 2.29 18.23
CA PRO A 22 27.80 1.07 18.40
C PRO A 22 26.52 1.09 17.55
N LEU A 23 25.93 2.29 17.34
CA LEU A 23 24.79 2.45 16.46
C LEU A 23 25.17 2.18 15.00
N LEU A 24 26.32 2.68 14.56
CA LEU A 24 26.83 2.41 13.23
C LEU A 24 27.17 0.93 13.04
N PHE A 25 27.76 0.29 14.04
CA PHE A 25 28.05 -1.14 14.01
C PHE A 25 26.75 -1.95 13.86
N LEU A 26 25.72 -1.65 14.64
CA LEU A 26 24.42 -2.32 14.52
C LEU A 26 23.80 -2.11 13.14
N TYR A 27 23.86 -0.90 12.60
CA TYR A 27 23.40 -0.57 11.25
C TYR A 27 24.07 -1.45 10.18
N VAL A 28 25.41 -1.51 10.21
CA VAL A 28 26.20 -2.31 9.29
C VAL A 28 25.92 -3.80 9.47
N ALA A 29 25.83 -4.29 10.72
CA ALA A 29 25.56 -5.69 11.01
C ALA A 29 24.22 -6.17 10.43
N VAL A 30 23.16 -5.38 10.56
CA VAL A 30 21.85 -5.69 9.98
C VAL A 30 21.95 -5.71 8.44
N TRP A 31 22.60 -4.72 7.84
CA TRP A 31 22.75 -4.67 6.39
C TRP A 31 23.61 -5.83 5.83
N VAL A 32 24.61 -6.30 6.57
CA VAL A 32 25.42 -7.48 6.15
C VAL A 32 24.52 -8.70 5.98
N VAL A 33 23.53 -8.88 6.86
CA VAL A 33 22.55 -9.98 6.74
C VAL A 33 21.61 -9.78 5.57
N ILE A 34 21.11 -8.54 5.37
CA ILE A 34 20.08 -8.26 4.35
C ILE A 34 20.64 -8.33 2.92
N LEU A 35 21.88 -7.92 2.67
CA LEU A 35 22.39 -7.80 1.32
C LEU A 35 23.62 -8.67 1.03
N PRO A 36 24.83 -8.48 1.63
CA PRO A 36 25.99 -9.33 1.34
C PRO A 36 25.76 -10.82 1.55
N MET A 37 25.09 -11.21 2.66
CA MET A 37 24.82 -12.64 2.92
C MET A 37 23.81 -13.23 1.95
N GLN A 38 22.77 -12.47 1.54
CA GLN A 38 21.80 -12.92 0.54
C GLN A 38 22.45 -13.12 -0.84
N ILE A 39 23.37 -12.23 -1.23
CA ILE A 39 24.15 -12.39 -2.46
C ILE A 39 24.99 -13.67 -2.41
N LEU A 40 25.65 -13.95 -1.28
CA LEU A 40 26.43 -15.19 -1.12
C LEU A 40 25.56 -16.45 -1.21
N SER A 41 24.38 -16.43 -0.59
CA SER A 41 23.44 -17.55 -0.65
C SER A 41 22.93 -17.78 -2.07
N ALA A 42 22.37 -16.75 -2.69
CA ALA A 42 21.81 -16.80 -4.04
C ALA A 42 22.85 -17.21 -5.11
N SER A 43 24.11 -16.80 -4.93
CA SER A 43 25.18 -17.13 -5.87
C SER A 43 25.69 -18.56 -5.70
N ARG A 44 25.70 -19.14 -4.50
CA ARG A 44 26.10 -20.54 -4.25
C ARG A 44 25.17 -21.55 -4.88
N GLU A 45 23.89 -21.25 -4.97
CA GLU A 45 22.88 -22.12 -5.61
C GLU A 45 23.08 -22.23 -7.13
N CYS A 46 23.91 -21.37 -7.72
CA CYS A 46 24.22 -21.34 -9.14
C CYS A 46 25.61 -21.96 -9.46
N ASP A 47 26.24 -22.69 -8.55
CA ASP A 47 27.57 -23.27 -8.76
C ASP A 47 27.51 -24.49 -9.72
N GLY A 48 27.73 -24.25 -11.01
CA GLY A 48 27.77 -25.28 -12.05
C GLY A 48 28.27 -24.75 -13.41
N VAL A 49 28.91 -25.60 -14.20
CA VAL A 49 29.60 -25.24 -15.45
C VAL A 49 28.69 -25.45 -16.68
N ALA A 50 27.46 -24.91 -16.72
CA ALA A 50 26.62 -25.01 -17.91
C ALA A 50 26.39 -23.63 -18.56
N GLU A 51 26.35 -23.59 -19.90
CA GLU A 51 25.90 -22.44 -20.65
C GLU A 51 24.48 -22.08 -20.19
N GLY A 52 24.24 -20.79 -19.90
CA GLY A 52 22.97 -20.30 -19.30
C GLY A 52 23.05 -19.99 -17.80
N ILE A 53 23.86 -20.71 -17.01
CA ILE A 53 24.02 -20.49 -15.56
C ILE A 53 24.56 -19.09 -15.26
N MET A 54 25.45 -18.56 -16.09
CA MET A 54 25.99 -17.22 -15.90
C MET A 54 24.89 -16.15 -16.02
N THR A 55 23.93 -16.33 -16.93
CA THR A 55 22.80 -15.42 -17.07
C THR A 55 21.85 -15.51 -15.85
N VAL A 56 21.60 -16.71 -15.35
CA VAL A 56 20.79 -16.94 -14.14
C VAL A 56 21.48 -16.33 -12.91
N LEU A 57 22.80 -16.48 -12.77
CA LEU A 57 23.57 -15.85 -11.70
C LEU A 57 23.45 -14.33 -11.73
N GLN A 58 23.62 -13.72 -12.92
CA GLN A 58 23.46 -12.28 -13.10
C GLN A 58 22.05 -11.81 -12.70
N LEU A 59 21.04 -12.55 -13.12
CA LEU A 59 19.65 -12.25 -12.83
C LEU A 59 19.34 -12.39 -11.33
N ARG A 60 19.78 -13.45 -10.68
CA ARG A 60 19.60 -13.64 -9.23
C ARG A 60 20.29 -12.55 -8.42
N GLN A 61 21.52 -12.19 -8.75
CA GLN A 61 22.22 -11.09 -8.07
C GLN A 61 21.49 -9.76 -8.26
N HIS A 62 21.01 -9.47 -9.49
CA HIS A 62 20.19 -8.30 -9.78
C HIS A 62 18.95 -8.27 -8.90
N ASN A 63 18.18 -9.37 -8.88
CA ASN A 63 16.94 -9.47 -8.13
C ASN A 63 17.15 -9.27 -6.62
N VAL A 64 18.16 -9.91 -6.02
CA VAL A 64 18.49 -9.73 -4.59
C VAL A 64 18.81 -8.28 -4.27
N ILE A 65 19.58 -7.57 -5.12
CA ILE A 65 19.91 -6.18 -4.89
C ILE A 65 18.66 -5.31 -4.99
N ILE A 66 17.86 -5.47 -6.04
CA ILE A 66 16.64 -4.65 -6.24
C ILE A 66 15.61 -4.93 -5.14
N GLN A 67 15.37 -6.20 -4.79
CA GLN A 67 14.45 -6.60 -3.71
C GLN A 67 14.91 -6.13 -2.32
N SER A 68 16.19 -5.81 -2.13
CA SER A 68 16.68 -5.22 -0.87
C SER A 68 16.37 -3.73 -0.72
N ILE A 69 15.98 -3.02 -1.79
CA ILE A 69 15.71 -1.58 -1.76
C ILE A 69 14.53 -1.21 -0.82
N PRO A 70 13.41 -1.93 -0.77
CA PRO A 70 12.37 -1.70 0.22
C PRO A 70 12.87 -1.77 1.67
N ALA A 71 13.82 -2.66 1.98
CA ALA A 71 14.45 -2.70 3.29
C ALA A 71 15.20 -1.40 3.63
N SER A 72 15.68 -0.65 2.62
CA SER A 72 16.28 0.67 2.82
C SER A 72 15.32 1.70 3.42
N VAL A 73 14.01 1.57 3.15
CA VAL A 73 12.98 2.45 3.76
C VAL A 73 12.96 2.24 5.26
N VAL A 74 12.88 0.98 5.71
CA VAL A 74 12.83 0.62 7.13
C VAL A 74 14.15 1.00 7.83
N MET A 75 15.28 0.69 7.20
CA MET A 75 16.60 1.01 7.75
C MET A 75 16.82 2.52 7.86
N SER A 76 16.46 3.28 6.82
CA SER A 76 16.57 4.75 6.84
C SER A 76 15.60 5.38 7.84
N LEU A 77 14.36 4.85 7.96
CA LEU A 77 13.37 5.27 8.94
C LEU A 77 13.91 5.12 10.37
N LEU A 78 14.38 3.92 10.74
CA LEU A 78 14.84 3.61 12.08
C LEU A 78 16.16 4.31 12.41
N PHE A 79 17.16 4.12 11.55
CA PHE A 79 18.50 4.65 11.82
C PHE A 79 18.62 6.14 11.54
N GLY A 80 17.79 6.74 10.68
CA GLY A 80 17.66 8.18 10.55
C GLY A 80 17.16 8.82 11.85
N CYS A 81 16.14 8.23 12.49
CA CYS A 81 15.66 8.65 13.81
C CYS A 81 16.73 8.47 14.89
N PHE A 82 17.35 7.29 14.98
CA PHE A 82 18.38 7.02 15.99
C PHE A 82 19.62 7.90 15.83
N ALA A 83 20.06 8.16 14.61
CA ALA A 83 21.16 9.08 14.33
C ALA A 83 20.82 10.52 14.77
N ALA A 84 19.59 10.97 14.48
CA ALA A 84 19.13 12.27 14.94
C ALA A 84 19.05 12.34 16.48
N MET A 85 18.50 11.31 17.13
CA MET A 85 18.46 11.20 18.59
C MET A 85 19.88 11.21 19.20
N ALA A 86 20.78 10.45 18.62
CA ALA A 86 22.15 10.34 19.07
C ALA A 86 22.84 11.71 19.03
N VAL A 87 22.84 12.36 17.87
CA VAL A 87 23.55 13.61 17.65
C VAL A 87 22.94 14.78 18.45
N TRP A 88 21.61 14.85 18.55
CA TRP A 88 20.90 15.93 19.25
C TRP A 88 20.62 15.62 20.73
N SER A 89 21.02 14.45 21.26
CA SER A 89 20.79 14.04 22.66
C SER A 89 21.31 15.05 23.69
N TYR A 90 22.39 15.76 23.39
CA TYR A 90 22.94 16.76 24.28
C TYR A 90 21.99 17.95 24.55
N LEU A 91 21.04 18.21 23.61
CA LEU A 91 20.03 19.26 23.77
C LEU A 91 18.91 18.88 24.75
N MET A 92 18.85 17.62 25.17
CA MET A 92 17.79 17.07 26.02
C MET A 92 18.14 17.07 27.51
N SER A 93 19.41 17.36 27.87
CA SER A 93 19.90 17.42 29.26
C SER A 93 20.55 18.75 29.57
N GLY A 94 20.12 19.42 30.63
CA GLY A 94 20.66 20.71 31.03
C GLY A 94 22.18 20.71 31.31
N ARG A 95 22.71 19.58 31.80
CA ARG A 95 24.15 19.42 32.04
C ARG A 95 24.96 19.43 30.73
N THR A 96 24.48 18.67 29.74
CA THR A 96 25.18 18.53 28.45
C THR A 96 25.06 19.80 27.61
N VAL A 97 23.90 20.48 27.66
CA VAL A 97 23.71 21.78 27.00
C VAL A 97 24.68 22.82 27.53
N GLY A 98 24.79 22.95 28.85
CA GLY A 98 25.75 23.89 29.48
C GLY A 98 27.20 23.60 29.09
N LEU A 99 27.61 22.32 29.05
CA LEU A 99 28.94 21.92 28.63
C LEU A 99 29.23 22.29 27.17
N MET A 100 28.27 21.99 26.26
CA MET A 100 28.44 22.28 24.83
C MET A 100 28.46 23.79 24.54
N HIS A 101 27.70 24.61 25.29
CA HIS A 101 27.71 26.05 25.11
C HIS A 101 28.96 26.74 25.73
N ALA A 102 29.69 26.06 26.62
CA ALA A 102 30.97 26.51 27.15
C ALA A 102 32.14 26.30 26.17
N LEU A 103 31.96 25.47 25.12
CA LEU A 103 33.00 25.25 24.12
C LEU A 103 33.17 26.48 23.22
N PRO A 104 34.42 26.80 22.81
CA PRO A 104 34.70 27.95 21.91
C PRO A 104 34.30 27.62 20.46
N VAL A 105 33.03 27.26 20.24
CA VAL A 105 32.45 26.86 18.92
C VAL A 105 31.18 27.66 18.68
N THR A 106 31.02 28.22 17.47
CA THR A 106 29.78 28.89 17.10
C THR A 106 28.63 27.89 16.94
N ARG A 107 27.38 28.33 17.18
CA ARG A 107 26.20 27.48 16.98
C ARG A 107 26.14 26.90 15.57
N THR A 108 26.52 27.69 14.55
CA THR A 108 26.56 27.24 13.17
C THR A 108 27.59 26.13 12.95
N GLN A 109 28.79 26.26 13.51
CA GLN A 109 29.84 25.23 13.42
C GLN A 109 29.40 23.93 14.13
N ALA A 110 28.80 24.06 15.33
CA ALA A 110 28.26 22.91 16.04
C ALA A 110 27.20 22.18 15.21
N PHE A 111 26.24 22.93 14.63
CA PHE A 111 25.19 22.36 13.79
C PHE A 111 25.74 21.56 12.61
N PHE A 112 26.60 22.18 11.78
CA PHE A 112 27.15 21.50 10.60
C PHE A 112 28.08 20.33 11.00
N SER A 113 28.81 20.42 12.10
CA SER A 113 29.63 19.30 12.59
C SER A 113 28.76 18.11 12.99
N HIS A 114 27.66 18.32 13.68
CA HIS A 114 26.73 17.27 14.10
C HIS A 114 25.96 16.65 12.92
N VAL A 115 25.49 17.47 11.98
CA VAL A 115 24.82 16.95 10.76
C VAL A 115 25.80 16.13 9.93
N LEU A 116 27.02 16.65 9.71
CA LEU A 116 28.03 15.96 8.92
C LEU A 116 28.50 14.66 9.59
N SER A 117 28.60 14.63 10.95
CA SER A 117 28.96 13.41 11.65
C SER A 117 27.91 12.31 11.51
N ALA A 118 26.61 12.65 11.58
CA ALA A 118 25.52 11.71 11.48
C ALA A 118 25.35 11.17 10.04
N LEU A 119 25.19 12.09 9.06
CA LEU A 119 25.05 11.70 7.66
C LEU A 119 26.32 11.01 7.16
N GLY A 120 27.50 11.56 7.48
CA GLY A 120 28.76 10.93 7.09
C GLY A 120 28.98 9.53 7.66
N ALA A 121 28.47 9.25 8.87
CA ALA A 121 28.51 7.90 9.46
C ALA A 121 27.55 6.95 8.70
N LEU A 122 26.32 7.37 8.37
CA LEU A 122 25.38 6.57 7.60
C LEU A 122 25.92 6.30 6.19
N THR A 123 26.41 7.32 5.49
CA THR A 123 27.04 7.18 4.17
C THR A 123 28.26 6.24 4.23
N ALA A 124 29.11 6.37 5.25
CA ALA A 124 30.25 5.46 5.41
C ALA A 124 29.80 3.98 5.60
N GLY A 125 28.71 3.79 6.36
CA GLY A 125 28.06 2.47 6.50
C GLY A 125 27.55 1.92 5.17
N ASN A 126 26.81 2.73 4.41
CA ASN A 126 26.26 2.34 3.11
C ASN A 126 27.36 2.03 2.09
N VAL A 127 28.40 2.87 2.03
CA VAL A 127 29.57 2.62 1.17
C VAL A 127 30.29 1.33 1.58
N LEU A 128 30.42 1.06 2.87
CA LEU A 128 31.01 -0.20 3.35
C LEU A 128 30.18 -1.40 2.89
N ILE A 129 28.86 -1.36 3.02
CA ILE A 129 27.96 -2.44 2.54
C ILE A 129 28.03 -2.59 1.03
N PHE A 130 28.03 -1.49 0.29
CA PHE A 130 28.24 -1.49 -1.17
C PHE A 130 29.52 -2.23 -1.55
N LEU A 131 30.66 -1.90 -0.90
CA LEU A 131 31.94 -2.53 -1.16
C LEU A 131 31.96 -4.01 -0.76
N LEU A 132 31.38 -4.37 0.39
CA LEU A 132 31.25 -5.76 0.84
C LEU A 132 30.40 -6.58 -0.14
N THR A 133 29.27 -6.04 -0.58
CA THR A 133 28.39 -6.71 -1.55
C THR A 133 29.09 -6.88 -2.90
N ALA A 134 29.77 -5.85 -3.38
CA ALA A 134 30.57 -5.93 -4.61
C ALA A 134 31.68 -7.00 -4.49
N LEU A 135 32.34 -7.08 -3.34
CA LEU A 135 33.37 -8.10 -3.08
C LEU A 135 32.77 -9.52 -3.07
N CYS A 136 31.61 -9.72 -2.42
CA CYS A 136 30.90 -10.99 -2.43
C CYS A 136 30.50 -11.40 -3.84
N SER A 137 29.93 -10.47 -4.62
CA SER A 137 29.54 -10.69 -6.02
C SER A 137 30.73 -11.00 -6.92
N ALA A 138 31.84 -10.29 -6.76
CA ALA A 138 33.09 -10.51 -7.53
C ALA A 138 33.68 -11.92 -7.32
N GLY A 139 33.46 -12.53 -6.16
CA GLY A 139 33.84 -13.93 -5.89
C GLY A 139 33.18 -14.94 -6.84
N PHE A 140 32.07 -14.57 -7.48
CA PHE A 140 31.33 -15.34 -8.50
C PHE A 140 31.51 -14.78 -9.92
N SER A 141 32.59 -14.05 -10.15
CA SER A 141 32.97 -13.47 -11.46
C SER A 141 32.04 -12.48 -12.10
N TYR A 142 31.05 -11.95 -11.35
CA TYR A 142 30.11 -10.92 -11.83
C TYR A 142 29.76 -9.92 -10.73
N VAL A 143 29.61 -8.65 -11.10
CA VAL A 143 29.12 -7.56 -10.21
C VAL A 143 28.15 -6.69 -10.98
N ASP A 144 26.90 -6.59 -10.51
CA ASP A 144 25.93 -5.65 -11.07
C ASP A 144 26.11 -4.24 -10.47
N TRP A 145 27.03 -3.47 -11.08
CA TRP A 145 27.32 -2.09 -10.66
C TRP A 145 26.14 -1.15 -10.77
N ALA A 146 25.25 -1.40 -11.75
CA ALA A 146 24.07 -0.56 -11.96
C ALA A 146 23.05 -0.74 -10.84
N ALA A 147 22.73 -1.99 -10.49
CA ALA A 147 21.84 -2.31 -9.39
C ALA A 147 22.40 -1.84 -8.05
N LEU A 148 23.68 -2.11 -7.77
CA LEU A 148 24.36 -1.65 -6.56
C LEU A 148 24.41 -0.12 -6.45
N GLY A 149 24.69 0.59 -7.55
CA GLY A 149 24.67 2.04 -7.60
C GLY A 149 23.27 2.61 -7.34
N THR A 150 22.25 1.97 -7.89
CA THR A 150 20.84 2.32 -7.65
C THR A 150 20.48 2.14 -6.17
N TRP A 151 20.81 1.00 -5.58
CA TRP A 151 20.60 0.73 -4.16
C TRP A 151 21.28 1.79 -3.28
N LEU A 152 22.55 2.09 -3.54
CA LEU A 152 23.30 3.08 -2.76
C LEU A 152 22.66 4.47 -2.87
N LEU A 153 22.34 4.92 -4.09
CA LEU A 153 21.76 6.25 -4.32
C LEU A 153 20.41 6.40 -3.63
N LEU A 154 19.50 5.45 -3.82
CA LEU A 154 18.17 5.51 -3.21
C LEU A 154 18.26 5.45 -1.69
N THR A 155 19.12 4.59 -1.13
CA THR A 155 19.33 4.50 0.32
C THR A 155 19.86 5.81 0.90
N GLU A 156 20.81 6.50 0.23
CA GLU A 156 21.31 7.81 0.67
C GLU A 156 20.23 8.90 0.65
N LEU A 157 19.42 8.95 -0.41
CA LEU A 157 18.33 9.92 -0.53
C LEU A 157 17.29 9.73 0.61
N MET A 158 16.93 8.48 0.91
CA MET A 158 16.03 8.14 2.01
C MET A 158 16.64 8.49 3.37
N ALA A 159 17.91 8.11 3.60
CA ALA A 159 18.62 8.40 4.85
C ALA A 159 18.70 9.90 5.12
N LEU A 160 18.95 10.72 4.11
CA LEU A 160 18.95 12.18 4.22
C LEU A 160 17.60 12.72 4.70
N PHE A 161 16.50 12.28 4.06
CA PHE A 161 15.16 12.73 4.41
C PHE A 161 14.77 12.33 5.84
N PHE A 162 14.92 11.04 6.18
CA PHE A 162 14.52 10.52 7.49
C PHE A 162 15.37 11.09 8.64
N PHE A 163 16.66 11.29 8.42
CA PHE A 163 17.51 12.01 9.37
C PHE A 163 17.09 13.47 9.56
N ALA A 164 16.74 14.15 8.47
CA ALA A 164 16.28 15.55 8.53
C ALA A 164 14.98 15.68 9.32
N LEU A 165 14.01 14.78 9.08
CA LEU A 165 12.74 14.72 9.81
C LEU A 165 12.97 14.41 11.30
N GLY A 166 13.82 13.43 11.62
CA GLY A 166 14.21 13.12 12.99
C GLY A 166 14.89 14.30 13.70
N SER A 167 15.75 15.03 12.97
CA SER A 167 16.39 16.25 13.47
C SER A 167 15.39 17.37 13.74
N LEU A 168 14.36 17.53 12.90
CA LEU A 168 13.26 18.48 13.15
C LEU A 168 12.53 18.13 14.47
N CYS A 169 12.17 16.85 14.64
CA CYS A 169 11.53 16.39 15.88
C CYS A 169 12.40 16.65 17.11
N ALA A 170 13.71 16.41 17.01
CA ALA A 170 14.66 16.69 18.09
C ALA A 170 14.79 18.19 18.42
N MET A 171 14.60 19.09 17.45
CA MET A 171 14.57 20.53 17.72
C MET A 171 13.29 20.99 18.42
N VAL A 172 12.18 20.39 18.08
CA VAL A 172 10.85 20.76 18.59
C VAL A 172 10.65 20.34 20.05
N THR A 173 11.23 19.21 20.46
CA THR A 173 11.13 18.70 21.83
C THR A 173 12.45 18.86 22.63
N GLY A 174 12.34 18.96 23.94
CA GLY A 174 13.49 18.89 24.90
C GLY A 174 13.56 17.54 25.60
N TRP A 175 12.74 16.57 25.28
CA TRP A 175 12.68 15.27 25.93
C TRP A 175 13.01 14.15 24.94
N LEU A 176 14.04 13.35 25.25
CA LEU A 176 14.59 12.35 24.32
C LEU A 176 13.54 11.32 23.87
N LEU A 177 12.72 10.82 24.79
CA LEU A 177 11.67 9.83 24.48
C LEU A 177 10.52 10.40 23.65
N ALA A 178 10.34 11.72 23.63
CA ALA A 178 9.32 12.34 22.79
C ALA A 178 9.75 12.44 21.31
N VAL A 179 11.05 12.34 21.00
CA VAL A 179 11.55 12.40 19.62
C VAL A 179 10.99 11.27 18.76
N PRO A 180 11.13 9.98 19.12
CA PRO A 180 10.62 8.90 18.28
C PRO A 180 9.09 8.90 18.21
N VAL A 181 8.38 9.33 19.25
CA VAL A 181 6.90 9.46 19.23
C VAL A 181 6.45 10.52 18.24
N LEU A 182 7.06 11.72 18.31
CA LEU A 182 6.73 12.80 17.37
C LEU A 182 7.14 12.45 15.94
N TYR A 183 8.28 11.80 15.77
CA TYR A 183 8.79 11.33 14.50
C TYR A 183 7.86 10.27 13.86
N GLY A 184 7.44 9.27 14.62
CA GLY A 184 6.47 8.28 14.19
C GLY A 184 5.14 8.93 13.80
N ALA A 185 4.63 9.83 14.66
CA ALA A 185 3.42 10.57 14.36
C ALA A 185 3.53 11.36 13.04
N MET A 186 4.62 12.09 12.81
CA MET A 186 4.81 12.85 11.56
C MET A 186 4.87 11.97 10.30
N ASN A 187 5.27 10.71 10.44
CA ASN A 187 5.32 9.77 9.31
C ASN A 187 3.95 9.17 8.96
N VAL A 188 2.99 9.10 9.90
CA VAL A 188 1.74 8.35 9.68
C VAL A 188 0.47 9.13 9.97
N ILE A 189 0.55 10.34 10.54
CA ILE A 189 -0.63 11.07 11.05
C ILE A 189 -1.66 11.37 9.95
N ALA A 190 -1.22 11.70 8.74
CA ALA A 190 -2.11 12.03 7.63
C ALA A 190 -2.93 10.79 7.23
N LEU A 191 -2.28 9.63 7.13
CA LEU A 191 -2.94 8.36 6.82
C LEU A 191 -3.90 7.93 7.93
N LEU A 192 -3.49 8.09 9.21
CA LEU A 192 -4.35 7.77 10.34
C LEU A 192 -5.60 8.66 10.40
N LEU A 193 -5.44 9.96 10.17
CA LEU A 193 -6.59 10.88 10.12
C LEU A 193 -7.51 10.57 8.94
N TYR A 194 -6.93 10.28 7.77
CA TYR A 194 -7.72 9.82 6.62
C TYR A 194 -8.48 8.54 6.94
N ALA A 195 -7.82 7.53 7.51
CA ALA A 195 -8.46 6.27 7.87
C ALA A 195 -9.63 6.48 8.87
N VAL A 196 -9.44 7.34 9.88
CA VAL A 196 -10.49 7.66 10.85
C VAL A 196 -11.68 8.36 10.18
N ILE A 197 -11.42 9.38 9.34
CA ILE A 197 -12.48 10.11 8.63
C ILE A 197 -13.19 9.19 7.63
N SER A 198 -12.44 8.41 6.87
CA SER A 198 -12.95 7.45 5.90
C SER A 198 -13.83 6.37 6.57
N THR A 199 -13.40 5.82 7.72
CA THR A 199 -14.20 4.87 8.49
C THR A 199 -15.49 5.51 9.02
N MET A 200 -15.42 6.76 9.48
CA MET A 200 -16.63 7.51 9.89
C MET A 200 -17.55 7.77 8.70
N THR A 201 -17.00 8.12 7.54
CA THR A 201 -17.77 8.34 6.31
C THR A 201 -18.45 7.05 5.86
N GLN A 202 -17.73 5.94 5.84
CA GLN A 202 -18.28 4.61 5.53
C GLN A 202 -19.42 4.23 6.49
N MET A 203 -19.32 4.61 7.76
CA MET A 203 -20.38 4.37 8.74
C MET A 203 -21.66 5.17 8.48
N PHE A 204 -21.58 6.36 7.88
CA PHE A 204 -22.71 7.25 7.73
C PHE A 204 -23.21 7.41 6.29
N TYR A 205 -22.34 7.24 5.29
CA TYR A 205 -22.68 7.47 3.90
C TYR A 205 -23.07 6.18 3.20
N PHE A 206 -24.22 6.18 2.59
CA PHE A 206 -24.65 5.07 1.73
C PHE A 206 -23.84 5.06 0.44
N GLY A 207 -23.30 3.90 0.08
CA GLY A 207 -22.49 3.74 -1.14
C GLY A 207 -21.10 4.37 -1.10
N TYR A 208 -20.56 4.67 0.09
CA TYR A 208 -19.15 5.10 0.19
C TYR A 208 -18.21 3.91 0.09
N SER A 209 -17.27 3.97 -0.86
CA SER A 209 -16.16 3.01 -0.96
C SER A 209 -14.83 3.65 -0.59
N ASN A 210 -14.02 2.92 0.15
CA ASN A 210 -12.69 3.34 0.60
C ASN A 210 -11.57 2.69 -0.25
N SER A 211 -11.81 2.49 -1.54
CA SER A 211 -10.87 1.77 -2.41
C SER A 211 -9.56 2.52 -2.66
N ASP A 212 -9.63 3.86 -2.74
CA ASP A 212 -8.48 4.65 -3.15
C ASP A 212 -8.10 5.71 -2.11
N ILE A 213 -6.86 5.64 -1.63
CA ILE A 213 -6.31 6.70 -0.78
C ILE A 213 -5.94 7.88 -1.67
N PRO A 214 -6.49 9.10 -1.43
CA PRO A 214 -6.16 10.27 -2.23
C PRO A 214 -4.65 10.51 -2.29
N GLU A 215 -4.13 10.81 -3.48
CA GLU A 215 -2.69 10.94 -3.71
C GLU A 215 -2.02 11.98 -2.78
N PHE A 216 -2.70 13.07 -2.45
CA PHE A 216 -2.15 14.07 -1.53
C PHE A 216 -1.95 13.52 -0.11
N ILE A 217 -2.77 12.55 0.36
CA ILE A 217 -2.60 11.88 1.67
C ILE A 217 -1.35 10.99 1.64
N THR A 218 -1.13 10.26 0.55
CA THR A 218 0.08 9.44 0.40
C THR A 218 1.34 10.31 0.41
N TRP A 219 1.33 11.48 -0.26
CA TRP A 219 2.43 12.45 -0.21
C TRP A 219 2.67 13.04 1.19
N LEU A 220 1.62 13.20 2.01
CA LEU A 220 1.75 13.63 3.41
C LEU A 220 2.16 12.51 4.37
N THR A 221 2.26 11.27 3.86
CA THR A 221 2.67 10.08 4.64
C THR A 221 3.98 9.51 4.05
N PRO A 222 5.15 10.05 4.43
CA PRO A 222 6.41 9.76 3.76
C PRO A 222 6.77 8.27 3.69
N VAL A 223 6.51 7.53 4.78
CA VAL A 223 6.83 6.10 4.84
C VAL A 223 6.05 5.32 3.80
N SER A 224 4.73 5.51 3.70
CA SER A 224 3.91 4.74 2.74
C SER A 224 4.24 5.15 1.30
N ARG A 225 4.39 6.45 1.01
CA ARG A 225 4.70 6.92 -0.35
C ARG A 225 6.06 6.43 -0.86
N ILE A 226 7.09 6.47 0.00
CA ILE A 226 8.42 5.96 -0.36
C ILE A 226 8.36 4.43 -0.51
N TRP A 227 7.67 3.74 0.40
CA TRP A 227 7.47 2.29 0.31
C TRP A 227 6.82 1.89 -1.01
N ASP A 228 5.67 2.48 -1.35
CA ASP A 228 4.94 2.21 -2.59
C ASP A 228 5.79 2.49 -3.84
N ALA A 229 6.62 3.54 -3.78
CA ALA A 229 7.50 3.90 -4.88
C ALA A 229 8.64 2.91 -5.12
N VAL A 230 9.04 2.10 -4.12
CA VAL A 230 10.18 1.19 -4.26
C VAL A 230 9.80 -0.30 -4.14
N ALA A 231 8.65 -0.64 -3.52
CA ALA A 231 8.23 -2.02 -3.31
C ALA A 231 7.36 -2.57 -4.44
N ASN A 232 6.53 -1.71 -5.07
CA ASN A 232 5.59 -2.13 -6.10
C ASN A 232 6.23 -2.16 -7.50
N GLY A 233 7.37 -2.84 -7.63
CA GLY A 233 8.05 -3.06 -8.89
C GLY A 233 7.40 -4.18 -9.70
N GLY A 234 7.50 -4.07 -11.03
CA GLY A 234 7.09 -5.14 -11.93
C GLY A 234 8.17 -6.23 -12.02
N ALA A 235 7.77 -7.39 -12.52
CA ALA A 235 8.70 -8.42 -12.94
C ALA A 235 8.59 -8.61 -14.47
N GLN A 236 9.71 -8.75 -15.14
CA GLN A 236 9.75 -9.06 -16.57
C GLN A 236 10.28 -10.48 -16.76
N PRO A 237 9.56 -11.33 -17.53
CA PRO A 237 10.05 -12.64 -17.88
C PRO A 237 11.26 -12.51 -18.81
N ILE A 238 12.30 -13.28 -18.52
CA ILE A 238 13.50 -13.41 -19.36
C ILE A 238 13.70 -14.89 -19.67
N GLU A 239 13.75 -15.22 -20.94
CA GLU A 239 14.04 -16.56 -21.39
C GLU A 239 15.57 -16.80 -21.38
N VAL A 240 15.97 -17.85 -20.68
CA VAL A 240 17.37 -18.30 -20.61
C VAL A 240 17.48 -19.64 -21.30
N GLN A 241 18.33 -19.70 -22.33
CA GLN A 241 18.63 -20.94 -23.04
C GLN A 241 19.70 -21.73 -22.31
N PHE A 242 19.38 -22.97 -22.00
CA PHE A 242 20.31 -23.96 -21.46
C PHE A 242 20.66 -24.99 -22.54
N ARG A 243 21.79 -25.66 -22.36
CA ARG A 243 22.19 -26.77 -23.23
C ARG A 243 21.24 -27.95 -23.06
N GLU A 244 20.91 -28.64 -24.15
CA GLU A 244 20.07 -29.84 -24.05
C GLU A 244 20.59 -30.83 -22.98
N PRO A 245 19.72 -31.48 -22.19
CA PRO A 245 18.28 -31.64 -22.41
C PRO A 245 17.36 -30.58 -21.74
N ILE A 246 17.91 -29.56 -21.08
CA ILE A 246 17.13 -28.60 -20.23
C ILE A 246 16.29 -27.63 -21.10
N GLY A 247 16.79 -27.24 -22.28
CA GLY A 247 16.07 -26.32 -23.17
C GLY A 247 15.99 -24.89 -22.67
N THR A 248 14.92 -24.18 -23.04
CA THR A 248 14.67 -22.79 -22.64
C THR A 248 13.83 -22.75 -21.36
N GLN A 249 14.27 -21.97 -20.36
CA GLN A 249 13.52 -21.73 -19.14
C GLN A 249 13.24 -20.23 -18.98
N SER A 250 12.06 -19.90 -18.46
CA SER A 250 11.66 -18.52 -18.16
C SER A 250 12.00 -18.17 -16.71
N TYR A 251 12.64 -17.02 -16.53
CA TYR A 251 12.99 -16.44 -15.23
C TYR A 251 12.39 -15.03 -15.12
N GLN A 252 12.14 -14.59 -13.88
CA GLN A 252 11.59 -13.25 -13.61
C GLN A 252 12.73 -12.27 -13.26
N ARG A 253 12.80 -11.14 -13.96
CA ARG A 253 13.69 -10.03 -13.60
C ARG A 253 12.90 -8.93 -12.91
N VAL A 254 13.21 -8.67 -11.65
CA VAL A 254 12.58 -7.62 -10.87
C VAL A 254 13.01 -6.24 -11.36
N GLN A 255 12.05 -5.33 -11.50
CA GLN A 255 12.29 -3.96 -11.91
C GLN A 255 11.75 -2.98 -10.87
N LEU A 256 12.45 -1.88 -10.68
CA LEU A 256 11.94 -0.78 -9.87
C LEU A 256 10.84 -0.02 -10.63
N PRO A 257 9.81 0.48 -9.92
CA PRO A 257 8.85 1.40 -10.49
C PRO A 257 9.56 2.64 -11.06
N ALA A 258 9.05 3.19 -12.16
CA ALA A 258 9.60 4.42 -12.75
C ALA A 258 9.54 5.61 -11.78
N SER A 259 8.59 5.58 -10.84
CA SER A 259 8.41 6.62 -9.80
C SER A 259 9.44 6.56 -8.66
N ALA A 260 10.24 5.49 -8.52
CA ALA A 260 11.16 5.31 -7.40
C ALA A 260 12.17 6.46 -7.26
N PHE A 261 12.85 6.78 -8.36
CA PHE A 261 13.85 7.86 -8.36
C PHE A 261 13.22 9.24 -8.13
N SER A 262 12.14 9.56 -8.83
CA SER A 262 11.48 10.87 -8.71
C SER A 262 10.96 11.09 -7.29
N THR A 263 10.32 10.09 -6.69
CA THR A 263 9.82 10.16 -5.31
C THR A 263 10.95 10.37 -4.31
N CYS A 264 12.02 9.57 -4.38
CA CYS A 264 13.15 9.69 -3.46
C CYS A 264 13.89 11.04 -3.62
N ILE A 265 14.04 11.57 -4.83
CA ILE A 265 14.64 12.88 -5.08
C ILE A 265 13.78 14.00 -4.49
N ILE A 266 12.44 13.94 -4.65
CA ILE A 266 11.53 14.93 -4.08
C ILE A 266 11.64 14.94 -2.56
N TYR A 267 11.60 13.76 -1.91
CA TYR A 267 11.75 13.69 -0.45
C TYR A 267 13.15 14.12 0.02
N ALA A 268 14.21 13.82 -0.73
CA ALA A 268 15.54 14.32 -0.40
C ALA A 268 15.61 15.85 -0.48
N ALA A 269 14.99 16.46 -1.49
CA ALA A 269 14.87 17.92 -1.59
C ALA A 269 14.09 18.51 -0.41
N VAL A 270 12.97 17.89 -0.02
CA VAL A 270 12.24 18.24 1.21
C VAL A 270 13.14 18.07 2.45
N GLY A 271 13.94 17.00 2.51
CA GLY A 271 14.92 16.78 3.58
C GLY A 271 15.94 17.91 3.71
N ILE A 272 16.47 18.40 2.59
CA ILE A 272 17.37 19.56 2.58
C ILE A 272 16.66 20.81 3.12
N ALA A 273 15.42 21.05 2.68
CA ALA A 273 14.61 22.17 3.18
C ALA A 273 14.33 22.03 4.69
N LEU A 274 14.05 20.83 5.16
CA LEU A 274 13.90 20.54 6.59
C LEU A 274 15.20 20.79 7.37
N LEU A 275 16.37 20.41 6.87
CA LEU A 275 17.65 20.72 7.52
C LEU A 275 17.92 22.22 7.60
N ALA A 276 17.54 23.00 6.58
CA ALA A 276 17.60 24.46 6.63
C ALA A 276 16.68 25.03 7.72
N LEU A 277 15.46 24.49 7.84
CA LEU A 277 14.53 24.85 8.92
C LEU A 277 15.10 24.45 10.31
N VAL A 278 15.65 23.24 10.42
CA VAL A 278 16.31 22.74 11.65
C VAL A 278 17.46 23.67 12.06
N TRP A 279 18.28 24.11 11.11
CA TRP A 279 19.35 25.07 11.36
C TRP A 279 18.83 26.43 11.90
N TRP A 280 17.73 26.93 11.30
CA TRP A 280 17.09 28.16 11.76
C TRP A 280 16.50 28.00 13.19
N LEU A 281 15.79 26.89 13.46
CA LEU A 281 15.25 26.56 14.77
C LEU A 281 16.36 26.38 15.81
N TYR A 282 17.47 25.72 15.45
CA TYR A 282 18.62 25.52 16.32
C TYR A 282 19.23 26.83 16.80
N LYS A 283 19.31 27.84 15.91
CA LYS A 283 19.78 29.17 16.29
C LYS A 283 18.87 29.88 17.29
N LYS A 284 17.55 29.66 17.16
CA LYS A 284 16.52 30.31 18.00
C LYS A 284 16.17 29.53 19.27
N ARG A 285 16.58 28.28 19.38
CA ARG A 285 16.23 27.41 20.49
C ARG A 285 16.84 27.94 21.81
N PRO A 286 15.98 28.18 22.85
CA PRO A 286 16.47 28.51 24.19
C PRO A 286 17.17 27.31 24.83
N SER A 287 18.32 27.55 25.50
CA SER A 287 19.07 26.49 26.22
C SER A 287 18.33 25.95 27.44
N GLU A 288 17.41 26.72 28.00
CA GLU A 288 16.64 26.41 29.20
C GLU A 288 15.54 25.36 28.99
N THR A 289 15.24 25.03 27.75
CA THR A 289 14.14 24.10 27.36
C THR A 289 14.56 22.64 27.39
N ALA A 290 15.75 22.32 27.85
CA ALA A 290 16.21 20.95 28.05
C ALA A 290 15.30 20.22 29.06
N GLY A 291 14.77 19.08 28.64
CA GLY A 291 13.81 18.29 29.41
C GLY A 291 12.34 18.69 29.25
N ASP A 292 11.99 19.78 28.58
CA ASP A 292 10.59 20.16 28.31
C ASP A 292 9.98 19.34 27.19
N ALA A 293 8.68 19.03 27.29
CA ALA A 293 7.97 18.29 26.23
C ALA A 293 7.98 19.05 24.89
N MET A 294 7.89 20.40 24.94
CA MET A 294 7.98 21.27 23.75
C MET A 294 8.96 22.40 24.01
N SER A 295 9.97 22.53 23.14
CA SER A 295 11.03 23.54 23.24
C SER A 295 10.54 24.97 22.94
N PHE A 296 9.51 25.12 22.11
CA PHE A 296 8.98 26.43 21.73
C PHE A 296 7.61 26.68 22.36
N ARG A 297 7.40 27.84 22.99
CA ARG A 297 6.13 28.16 23.67
C ARG A 297 4.93 28.23 22.74
N TRP A 298 5.11 28.66 21.50
CA TRP A 298 4.04 28.78 20.50
C TRP A 298 3.58 27.42 19.96
N LEU A 299 4.40 26.36 20.07
CA LEU A 299 4.00 25.00 19.67
C LEU A 299 3.13 24.30 20.72
N ARG A 300 3.18 24.72 21.97
CA ARG A 300 2.43 24.07 23.07
C ARG A 300 0.90 24.02 22.82
N PRO A 301 0.23 25.12 22.42
CA PRO A 301 -1.19 25.06 22.10
C PRO A 301 -1.46 24.17 20.89
N ILE A 302 -0.64 24.22 19.84
CA ILE A 302 -0.81 23.37 18.64
C ILE A 302 -0.74 21.88 19.03
N ALA A 303 0.29 21.47 19.77
CA ALA A 303 0.44 20.07 20.19
C ALA A 303 -0.76 19.61 21.04
N ARG A 304 -1.23 20.44 21.98
CA ARG A 304 -2.38 20.12 22.82
C ARG A 304 -3.67 19.92 22.02
N TRP A 305 -3.97 20.84 21.10
CA TRP A 305 -5.14 20.75 20.23
C TRP A 305 -5.04 19.53 19.28
N SER A 306 -3.87 19.29 18.69
CA SER A 306 -3.65 18.13 17.83
C SER A 306 -3.86 16.82 18.58
N ILE A 307 -3.29 16.68 19.79
CA ILE A 307 -3.45 15.47 20.61
C ILE A 307 -4.93 15.31 21.03
N GLY A 308 -5.61 16.39 21.42
CA GLY A 308 -7.02 16.35 21.79
C GLY A 308 -7.93 15.96 20.64
N LEU A 309 -7.77 16.59 19.47
CA LEU A 309 -8.59 16.30 18.29
C LEU A 309 -8.28 14.90 17.70
N CYS A 310 -7.01 14.60 17.43
CA CYS A 310 -6.64 13.29 16.86
C CYS A 310 -6.94 12.14 17.83
N GLY A 311 -6.70 12.36 19.14
CA GLY A 311 -7.03 11.37 20.17
C GLY A 311 -8.56 11.21 20.32
N GLY A 312 -9.32 12.31 20.29
CA GLY A 312 -10.77 12.26 20.33
C GLY A 312 -11.36 11.50 19.15
N LEU A 313 -10.97 11.86 17.93
CA LEU A 313 -11.43 11.18 16.71
C LEU A 313 -11.00 9.70 16.69
N GLY A 314 -9.69 9.43 16.83
CA GLY A 314 -9.15 8.07 16.67
C GLY A 314 -9.49 7.14 17.82
N LEU A 315 -9.15 7.51 19.07
CA LEU A 315 -9.43 6.68 20.23
C LEU A 315 -10.92 6.61 20.55
N GLY A 316 -11.69 7.66 20.24
CA GLY A 316 -13.14 7.64 20.39
C GLY A 316 -13.80 6.67 19.42
N LEU A 317 -13.34 6.63 18.16
CA LEU A 317 -13.77 5.64 17.16
C LEU A 317 -13.37 4.22 17.60
N PHE A 318 -12.12 4.03 18.03
CA PHE A 318 -11.63 2.76 18.54
C PHE A 318 -12.45 2.25 19.74
N LEU A 319 -12.75 3.12 20.70
CA LEU A 319 -13.58 2.78 21.87
C LEU A 319 -14.99 2.33 21.45
N ARG A 320 -15.59 3.01 20.48
CA ARG A 320 -16.91 2.61 19.95
C ARG A 320 -16.86 1.22 19.35
N TYR A 321 -15.87 0.92 18.50
CA TYR A 321 -15.77 -0.39 17.84
C TYR A 321 -15.42 -1.54 18.79
N THR A 322 -14.72 -1.28 19.90
CA THR A 322 -14.29 -2.33 20.84
C THR A 322 -15.27 -2.55 21.99
N ALA A 323 -15.91 -1.50 22.51
CA ALA A 323 -16.75 -1.59 23.71
C ALA A 323 -18.25 -1.40 23.43
N PHE A 324 -18.63 -0.78 22.31
CA PHE A 324 -20.01 -0.41 21.99
C PHE A 324 -20.34 -0.71 20.52
N ILE A 325 -20.20 -1.98 20.11
CA ILE A 325 -20.28 -2.41 18.70
C ILE A 325 -21.60 -1.96 18.04
N ASP A 326 -22.73 -2.07 18.75
CA ASP A 326 -24.06 -1.70 18.24
C ASP A 326 -24.44 -0.23 18.48
N GLY A 327 -23.47 0.57 18.95
CA GLY A 327 -23.70 1.99 19.27
C GLY A 327 -23.95 2.84 18.05
N GLY A 328 -25.08 3.55 18.01
CA GLY A 328 -25.40 4.52 16.95
C GLY A 328 -24.54 5.81 17.01
N PHE A 329 -24.94 6.82 16.23
CA PHE A 329 -24.23 8.12 16.15
C PHE A 329 -23.99 8.79 17.51
N ALA A 330 -25.00 8.78 18.39
CA ALA A 330 -24.87 9.39 19.72
C ALA A 330 -23.78 8.72 20.56
N CYS A 331 -23.65 7.39 20.47
CA CYS A 331 -22.61 6.65 21.14
C CYS A 331 -21.22 7.02 20.61
N LEU A 332 -21.04 7.07 19.29
CA LEU A 332 -19.80 7.51 18.67
C LEU A 332 -19.41 8.92 19.14
N LEU A 333 -20.36 9.87 19.08
CA LEU A 333 -20.12 11.23 19.50
C LEU A 333 -19.68 11.31 20.97
N ILE A 334 -20.38 10.60 21.87
CA ILE A 334 -20.02 10.56 23.30
C ILE A 334 -18.61 9.96 23.49
N CYS A 335 -18.30 8.84 22.83
CA CYS A 335 -16.98 8.22 22.90
C CYS A 335 -15.87 9.18 22.45
N GLN A 336 -16.09 9.88 21.34
CA GLN A 336 -15.14 10.87 20.82
C GLN A 336 -14.94 12.08 21.75
N LEU A 337 -16.02 12.62 22.29
CA LEU A 337 -15.96 13.74 23.22
C LEU A 337 -15.24 13.36 24.52
N VAL A 338 -15.56 12.20 25.09
CA VAL A 338 -14.91 11.69 26.31
C VAL A 338 -13.40 11.48 26.08
N MET A 339 -13.04 10.76 24.99
CA MET A 339 -11.63 10.50 24.68
C MET A 339 -10.89 11.79 24.31
N GLY A 340 -11.55 12.72 23.61
CA GLY A 340 -10.97 14.03 23.30
C GLY A 340 -10.64 14.84 24.55
N VAL A 341 -11.54 14.88 25.52
CA VAL A 341 -11.32 15.56 26.81
C VAL A 341 -10.16 14.90 27.57
N ILE A 342 -10.15 13.56 27.65
CA ILE A 342 -9.06 12.81 28.31
C ILE A 342 -7.71 13.12 27.66
N CYS A 343 -7.63 13.03 26.34
CA CYS A 343 -6.41 13.31 25.59
C CYS A 343 -5.94 14.75 25.72
N PHE A 344 -6.88 15.71 25.70
CA PHE A 344 -6.57 17.12 25.85
C PHE A 344 -5.96 17.44 27.24
N PHE A 345 -6.57 16.91 28.32
CA PHE A 345 -6.03 17.08 29.67
C PHE A 345 -4.73 16.32 29.87
N ALA A 346 -4.62 15.10 29.34
CA ALA A 346 -3.35 14.34 29.38
C ALA A 346 -2.22 15.10 28.67
N ALA A 347 -2.47 15.65 27.48
CA ALA A 347 -1.53 16.52 26.78
C ALA A 347 -1.13 17.74 27.61
N GLN A 348 -2.11 18.38 28.26
CA GLN A 348 -1.86 19.53 29.11
C GLN A 348 -1.00 19.19 30.33
N MET A 349 -1.27 18.06 31.01
CA MET A 349 -0.47 17.56 32.13
C MET A 349 0.97 17.30 31.71
N LEU A 350 1.15 16.64 30.54
CA LEU A 350 2.45 16.33 29.97
C LEU A 350 3.24 17.59 29.60
N LEU A 351 2.58 18.59 28.97
CA LEU A 351 3.20 19.86 28.57
C LEU A 351 3.61 20.73 29.74
N GLN A 352 2.84 20.71 30.86
CA GLN A 352 3.11 21.52 32.05
C GLN A 352 3.89 20.75 33.14
N LYS A 353 4.04 19.43 33.02
CA LYS A 353 4.63 18.55 34.03
C LYS A 353 4.01 18.71 35.43
N LYS A 354 2.68 19.00 35.45
CA LYS A 354 1.90 19.22 36.68
C LYS A 354 0.57 18.51 36.56
N PHE A 355 0.12 17.87 37.65
CA PHE A 355 -1.19 17.23 37.71
C PHE A 355 -2.33 18.22 38.05
N ARG A 356 -2.02 19.32 38.73
CA ARG A 356 -3.00 20.36 39.06
C ARG A 356 -3.05 21.40 37.95
N ILE A 357 -3.93 21.19 36.99
CA ILE A 357 -4.09 22.04 35.78
C ILE A 357 -5.47 22.67 35.68
N PHE A 358 -6.36 22.46 36.68
CA PHE A 358 -7.73 22.93 36.64
C PHE A 358 -7.84 24.44 36.89
N ASN A 359 -7.93 25.23 35.83
CA ASN A 359 -8.17 26.68 35.84
C ASN A 359 -9.30 27.01 34.85
N LYS A 360 -10.04 28.10 35.09
CA LYS A 360 -11.16 28.56 34.24
C LYS A 360 -10.77 28.67 32.75
N ARG A 361 -9.57 29.12 32.45
CA ARG A 361 -9.07 29.24 31.08
C ARG A 361 -9.02 27.89 30.37
N TRP A 362 -8.56 26.84 31.08
CA TRP A 362 -8.42 25.50 30.49
C TRP A 362 -9.76 24.85 30.22
N TRP A 363 -10.76 25.09 31.05
CA TRP A 363 -12.14 24.64 30.80
C TRP A 363 -12.74 25.29 29.55
N LEU A 364 -12.48 26.59 29.34
CA LEU A 364 -12.91 27.28 28.12
C LEU A 364 -12.25 26.72 26.85
N GLU A 365 -10.93 26.50 26.91
CA GLU A 365 -10.22 25.90 25.77
C GLU A 365 -10.66 24.45 25.50
N THR A 366 -10.95 23.68 26.55
CA THR A 366 -11.53 22.32 26.42
C THR A 366 -12.92 22.38 25.80
N ALA A 367 -13.77 23.29 26.24
CA ALA A 367 -15.10 23.47 25.66
C ALA A 367 -15.03 23.86 24.18
N ALA A 368 -14.10 24.73 23.81
CA ALA A 368 -13.88 25.07 22.40
C ALA A 368 -13.39 23.84 21.58
N MET A 369 -12.48 23.02 22.13
CA MET A 369 -12.03 21.79 21.48
C MET A 369 -13.15 20.77 21.32
N VAL A 370 -13.98 20.58 22.36
CA VAL A 370 -15.17 19.72 22.33
C VAL A 370 -16.16 20.18 21.25
N LEU A 371 -16.38 21.49 21.14
CA LEU A 371 -17.26 22.06 20.11
C LEU A 371 -16.71 21.80 18.70
N VAL A 372 -15.41 21.98 18.48
CA VAL A 372 -14.78 21.69 17.18
C VAL A 372 -14.87 20.19 16.86
N LEU A 373 -14.60 19.33 17.83
CA LEU A 373 -14.68 17.87 17.66
C LEU A 373 -16.12 17.44 17.32
N ALA A 374 -17.11 17.96 18.05
CA ALA A 374 -18.51 17.71 17.77
C ALA A 374 -18.91 18.23 16.37
N ALA A 375 -18.47 19.44 16.01
CA ALA A 375 -18.74 20.01 14.70
C ALA A 375 -18.18 19.14 13.56
N VAL A 376 -16.94 18.66 13.67
CA VAL A 376 -16.34 17.75 12.68
C VAL A 376 -17.17 16.48 12.53
N THR A 377 -17.53 15.84 13.64
CA THR A 377 -18.32 14.58 13.62
C THR A 377 -19.73 14.80 13.03
N VAL A 378 -20.38 15.91 13.38
CA VAL A 378 -21.71 16.27 12.85
C VAL A 378 -21.60 16.61 11.35
N CYS A 379 -20.58 17.35 10.93
CA CYS A 379 -20.35 17.67 9.51
C CYS A 379 -20.19 16.41 8.66
N VAL A 380 -19.45 15.42 9.16
CA VAL A 380 -19.33 14.12 8.47
C VAL A 380 -20.70 13.43 8.39
N LYS A 381 -21.49 13.41 9.48
CA LYS A 381 -22.81 12.76 9.46
C LYS A 381 -23.79 13.43 8.50
N LEU A 382 -23.78 14.76 8.40
CA LEU A 382 -24.77 15.52 7.62
C LEU A 382 -24.51 15.55 6.12
N ASP A 383 -23.44 14.90 5.66
CA ASP A 383 -23.02 14.93 4.25
C ASP A 383 -23.11 16.32 3.59
N ILE A 384 -22.43 17.30 4.21
CA ILE A 384 -22.45 18.69 3.71
C ILE A 384 -21.93 18.78 2.27
N THR A 385 -21.15 17.78 1.83
CA THR A 385 -20.58 17.70 0.47
C THR A 385 -21.56 17.17 -0.57
N GLY A 386 -22.72 16.63 -0.14
CA GLY A 386 -23.70 15.96 -1.00
C GLY A 386 -23.13 14.71 -1.69
N TYR A 387 -22.13 14.09 -1.06
CA TYR A 387 -21.43 12.95 -1.65
C TYR A 387 -22.36 11.75 -1.91
N GLN A 388 -23.33 11.46 -1.01
CA GLN A 388 -24.22 10.30 -1.12
C GLN A 388 -25.05 10.32 -2.40
N HIS A 389 -25.58 11.48 -2.78
CA HIS A 389 -26.45 11.65 -3.95
C HIS A 389 -25.70 12.07 -5.23
N ARG A 390 -24.37 12.07 -5.18
CA ARG A 390 -23.56 12.48 -6.33
C ARG A 390 -23.51 11.37 -7.37
N VAL A 391 -24.25 11.55 -8.45
CA VAL A 391 -24.21 10.72 -9.66
C VAL A 391 -23.49 11.50 -10.76
N PRO A 392 -22.50 10.91 -11.46
CA PRO A 392 -21.84 11.61 -12.56
C PRO A 392 -22.77 11.71 -13.79
N ASP A 393 -22.59 12.75 -14.60
CA ASP A 393 -23.24 12.83 -15.89
C ASP A 393 -22.51 11.90 -16.89
N ALA A 394 -23.27 11.26 -17.79
CA ALA A 394 -22.70 10.31 -18.75
C ALA A 394 -21.61 10.93 -19.65
N GLU A 395 -21.73 12.23 -19.95
CA GLU A 395 -20.77 12.98 -20.75
C GLU A 395 -19.42 13.17 -20.04
N ASP A 396 -19.42 13.18 -18.70
CA ASP A 396 -18.22 13.36 -17.88
C ASP A 396 -17.46 12.06 -17.61
N VAL A 397 -18.07 10.91 -17.90
CA VAL A 397 -17.46 9.59 -17.68
C VAL A 397 -16.65 9.18 -18.91
N THR A 398 -15.41 8.74 -18.69
CA THR A 398 -14.54 8.20 -19.73
C THR A 398 -14.65 6.69 -19.81
N SER A 399 -14.72 6.02 -18.67
CA SER A 399 -14.95 4.57 -18.58
C SER A 399 -15.58 4.23 -17.24
N VAL A 400 -16.28 3.11 -17.17
CA VAL A 400 -16.88 2.58 -15.96
C VAL A 400 -16.45 1.14 -15.77
N ARG A 401 -15.97 0.81 -14.56
CA ARG A 401 -15.84 -0.57 -14.13
C ARG A 401 -17.03 -0.91 -13.25
N PHE A 402 -17.73 -1.95 -13.64
CA PHE A 402 -18.86 -2.49 -12.89
C PHE A 402 -18.49 -3.86 -12.35
N SER A 403 -18.74 -4.09 -11.05
CA SER A 403 -18.53 -5.38 -10.41
C SER A 403 -19.74 -5.69 -9.52
N ALA A 404 -20.35 -6.83 -9.76
CA ALA A 404 -21.41 -7.41 -8.96
C ALA A 404 -21.14 -8.91 -8.79
N SER A 405 -21.94 -9.63 -8.00
CA SER A 405 -21.71 -11.04 -7.67
C SER A 405 -21.42 -11.95 -8.89
N TYR A 406 -21.97 -11.58 -10.07
CA TYR A 406 -21.86 -12.35 -11.32
C TYR A 406 -21.48 -11.50 -12.53
N ALA A 407 -20.88 -10.33 -12.32
CA ALA A 407 -20.42 -9.48 -13.41
C ALA A 407 -19.22 -8.68 -12.98
N ASP A 408 -18.15 -8.70 -13.73
CA ASP A 408 -17.02 -7.78 -13.59
C ASP A 408 -16.58 -7.40 -15.00
N PHE A 409 -16.82 -6.17 -15.40
CA PHE A 409 -16.39 -5.67 -16.69
C PHE A 409 -16.00 -4.20 -16.64
N THR A 410 -15.18 -3.80 -17.59
CA THR A 410 -14.85 -2.39 -17.81
C THR A 410 -15.31 -1.99 -19.19
N ALA A 411 -16.14 -0.97 -19.27
CA ALA A 411 -16.68 -0.46 -20.52
C ALA A 411 -16.47 1.04 -20.68
N ASP A 412 -16.27 1.46 -21.93
CA ASP A 412 -16.16 2.86 -22.34
C ASP A 412 -17.28 3.25 -23.32
N ASP A 413 -18.13 2.28 -23.71
CA ASP A 413 -19.28 2.51 -24.57
C ASP A 413 -20.38 3.32 -23.86
N PRO A 414 -20.95 4.35 -24.51
CA PRO A 414 -21.96 5.21 -23.89
C PRO A 414 -23.20 4.48 -23.38
N ALA A 415 -23.59 3.38 -24.02
CA ALA A 415 -24.77 2.61 -23.63
C ALA A 415 -24.55 1.85 -22.31
N ALA A 416 -23.35 1.27 -22.09
CA ALA A 416 -22.99 0.68 -20.82
C ALA A 416 -22.91 1.70 -19.71
N VAL A 417 -22.24 2.84 -19.98
CA VAL A 417 -22.13 3.94 -19.01
C VAL A 417 -23.51 4.41 -18.57
N GLU A 418 -24.46 4.63 -19.51
CA GLU A 418 -25.81 5.07 -19.19
C GLU A 418 -26.60 4.00 -18.41
N SER A 419 -26.43 2.72 -18.74
CA SER A 419 -27.07 1.62 -18.02
C SER A 419 -26.58 1.53 -16.56
N VAL A 420 -25.26 1.68 -16.32
CA VAL A 420 -24.69 1.68 -14.98
C VAL A 420 -25.11 2.92 -14.19
N ILE A 421 -25.18 4.11 -14.83
CA ILE A 421 -25.69 5.34 -14.20
C ILE A 421 -27.18 5.19 -13.83
N SER A 422 -27.97 4.55 -14.68
CA SER A 422 -29.38 4.26 -14.41
C SER A 422 -29.55 3.33 -13.22
N LEU A 423 -28.71 2.30 -13.11
CA LEU A 423 -28.68 1.43 -11.93
C LEU A 423 -28.29 2.20 -10.68
N HIS A 424 -27.27 3.05 -10.74
CA HIS A 424 -26.85 3.89 -9.62
C HIS A 424 -28.00 4.78 -9.13
N ARG A 425 -28.75 5.42 -10.05
CA ARG A 425 -29.94 6.22 -9.70
C ARG A 425 -31.04 5.39 -9.05
N ALA A 426 -31.33 4.20 -9.61
CA ALA A 426 -32.35 3.31 -9.04
C ALA A 426 -31.98 2.82 -7.62
N ILE A 427 -30.70 2.56 -7.36
CA ILE A 427 -30.21 2.20 -6.01
C ILE A 427 -30.41 3.36 -5.04
N LEU A 428 -30.10 4.59 -5.44
CA LEU A 428 -30.32 5.78 -4.59
C LEU A 428 -31.80 6.02 -4.32
N GLU A 429 -32.66 5.87 -5.33
CA GLU A 429 -34.12 6.03 -5.20
C GLU A 429 -34.70 5.00 -4.22
N GLN A 430 -34.30 3.73 -4.31
CA GLN A 430 -34.68 2.69 -3.34
C GLN A 430 -34.23 3.07 -1.91
N TYR A 431 -33.02 3.59 -1.76
CA TYR A 431 -32.52 4.04 -0.46
C TYR A 431 -33.31 5.21 0.11
N ASP A 432 -33.67 6.21 -0.72
CA ASP A 432 -34.46 7.37 -0.31
C ASP A 432 -35.88 6.98 0.12
N GLU A 433 -36.46 5.94 -0.52
CA GLU A 433 -37.78 5.43 -0.17
C GLU A 433 -37.80 4.61 1.12
N THR A 434 -36.81 3.75 1.32
CA THR A 434 -36.79 2.81 2.44
C THR A 434 -36.10 3.37 3.68
N GLY A 435 -35.13 4.26 3.52
CA GLY A 435 -34.27 4.77 4.60
C GLY A 435 -33.40 3.69 5.26
N GLU A 436 -33.47 2.45 4.79
CA GLU A 436 -32.78 1.32 5.38
C GLU A 436 -31.43 1.07 4.70
N ARG A 437 -30.39 0.97 5.52
CA ARG A 437 -29.10 0.43 5.13
C ARG A 437 -29.10 -1.07 5.42
N LEU A 438 -28.93 -1.88 4.40
CA LEU A 438 -28.83 -3.35 4.56
C LEU A 438 -27.59 -3.79 5.34
N GLU A 439 -26.62 -2.89 5.54
CA GLU A 439 -25.45 -3.14 6.38
C GLU A 439 -25.79 -3.40 7.86
N ASP A 440 -26.95 -2.91 8.33
CA ASP A 440 -27.42 -3.06 9.69
C ASP A 440 -28.25 -4.34 9.90
N GLN A 441 -28.63 -5.05 8.84
CA GLN A 441 -29.37 -6.31 8.94
C GLN A 441 -28.42 -7.49 8.98
N THR A 442 -28.35 -8.14 10.12
CA THR A 442 -27.74 -9.44 10.32
C THR A 442 -28.36 -10.43 9.32
N TYR A 443 -27.53 -11.16 8.59
CA TYR A 443 -27.92 -12.20 7.63
C TYR A 443 -29.03 -13.11 8.21
N LEU A 444 -30.26 -12.85 7.82
CA LEU A 444 -31.33 -13.81 7.90
C LEU A 444 -31.68 -14.20 6.46
N ASP A 445 -30.97 -15.18 5.92
CA ASP A 445 -31.46 -15.98 4.81
C ASP A 445 -32.73 -16.70 5.28
N THR A 446 -33.82 -15.96 5.27
CA THR A 446 -35.15 -16.56 5.38
C THR A 446 -35.53 -17.01 3.99
N GLU A 447 -35.80 -18.31 3.82
CA GLU A 447 -36.35 -18.86 2.57
C GLU A 447 -37.47 -17.96 2.04
N GLY A 448 -37.26 -17.32 0.88
CA GLY A 448 -38.22 -16.42 0.24
C GLY A 448 -38.07 -14.93 0.58
N GLY A 449 -37.06 -14.52 1.31
CA GLY A 449 -36.74 -13.11 1.58
C GLY A 449 -36.05 -12.41 0.38
N PRO A 450 -35.90 -11.07 0.43
CA PRO A 450 -35.17 -10.36 -0.62
C PRO A 450 -33.69 -10.78 -0.61
N ILE A 451 -33.16 -11.05 -1.81
CA ILE A 451 -31.76 -11.44 -1.97
C ILE A 451 -30.88 -10.20 -1.93
N THR A 452 -29.83 -10.23 -1.14
CA THR A 452 -28.85 -9.15 -1.04
C THR A 452 -27.68 -9.40 -1.99
N ARG A 453 -27.34 -8.41 -2.82
CA ARG A 453 -26.18 -8.47 -3.71
C ARG A 453 -25.25 -7.30 -3.47
N TYR A 454 -23.98 -7.60 -3.63
CA TYR A 454 -22.92 -6.61 -3.61
C TYR A 454 -22.79 -5.99 -4.99
N VAL A 455 -22.78 -4.66 -5.06
CA VAL A 455 -22.62 -3.89 -6.30
C VAL A 455 -21.55 -2.84 -6.08
N ARG A 456 -20.55 -2.85 -6.95
CA ARG A 456 -19.47 -1.85 -6.96
C ARG A 456 -19.38 -1.21 -8.34
N VAL A 457 -19.22 0.10 -8.35
CA VAL A 457 -19.06 0.89 -9.57
C VAL A 457 -17.92 1.87 -9.40
N ASP A 458 -16.93 1.78 -10.29
CA ASP A 458 -15.79 2.69 -10.35
C ASP A 458 -15.87 3.54 -11.63
N TYR A 459 -16.24 4.81 -11.50
CA TYR A 459 -16.27 5.75 -12.62
C TYR A 459 -14.90 6.43 -12.79
N GLN A 460 -14.37 6.42 -14.01
CA GLN A 460 -13.24 7.28 -14.40
C GLN A 460 -13.78 8.52 -15.08
N LEU A 461 -13.52 9.69 -14.49
CA LEU A 461 -14.03 10.96 -15.00
C LEU A 461 -13.01 11.62 -15.92
N ARG A 462 -13.49 12.41 -16.90
CA ARG A 462 -12.65 13.14 -17.86
C ARG A 462 -11.66 14.13 -17.23
N ASN A 463 -11.93 14.59 -16.03
CA ASN A 463 -11.03 15.46 -15.25
C ASN A 463 -9.86 14.69 -14.59
N GLY A 464 -9.75 13.37 -14.82
CA GLY A 464 -8.73 12.50 -14.25
C GLY A 464 -9.01 12.04 -12.81
N THR A 465 -10.18 12.37 -12.24
CA THR A 465 -10.60 11.87 -10.94
C THR A 465 -11.43 10.60 -11.08
N SER A 466 -11.40 9.73 -10.06
CA SER A 466 -12.26 8.56 -9.95
C SER A 466 -13.37 8.79 -8.94
N LEU A 467 -14.55 8.17 -9.17
CA LEU A 467 -15.65 8.10 -8.23
C LEU A 467 -16.02 6.64 -8.04
N CYS A 468 -15.68 6.10 -6.88
CA CYS A 468 -16.01 4.73 -6.51
C CYS A 468 -17.26 4.67 -5.64
N ARG A 469 -18.12 3.72 -5.92
CA ARG A 469 -19.37 3.43 -5.18
C ARG A 469 -19.48 1.95 -4.90
N GLU A 470 -20.01 1.65 -3.72
CA GLU A 470 -20.11 0.27 -3.24
C GLU A 470 -21.37 0.13 -2.39
N TRP A 471 -22.27 -0.77 -2.77
CA TRP A 471 -23.52 -0.97 -2.08
C TRP A 471 -23.80 -2.45 -1.83
N ARG A 472 -24.49 -2.71 -0.75
CA ARG A 472 -25.26 -3.94 -0.57
C ARG A 472 -26.71 -3.61 -0.89
N VAL A 473 -27.25 -4.20 -1.94
CA VAL A 473 -28.58 -3.88 -2.47
C VAL A 473 -29.49 -5.06 -2.26
N SER A 474 -30.67 -4.80 -1.71
CA SER A 474 -31.77 -5.76 -1.64
C SER A 474 -32.48 -5.81 -3.00
N ILE A 475 -32.47 -6.97 -3.63
CA ILE A 475 -33.09 -7.16 -4.94
C ILE A 475 -34.41 -7.89 -4.75
N VAL A 476 -35.49 -7.26 -5.19
CA VAL A 476 -36.83 -7.86 -5.26
C VAL A 476 -37.06 -8.25 -6.72
N ASN A 477 -37.57 -9.45 -6.94
CA ASN A 477 -37.89 -9.93 -8.29
C ASN A 477 -38.86 -8.97 -9.00
N GLY A 478 -38.51 -8.56 -10.22
CA GLY A 478 -39.30 -7.64 -11.04
C GLY A 478 -39.09 -6.16 -10.71
N SER A 479 -38.25 -5.79 -9.73
CA SER A 479 -37.89 -4.40 -9.46
C SER A 479 -37.05 -3.79 -10.58
N ASP A 480 -36.96 -2.46 -10.63
CA ASP A 480 -36.11 -1.75 -11.60
C ASP A 480 -34.63 -2.14 -11.44
N ILE A 481 -34.17 -2.30 -10.20
CA ILE A 481 -32.81 -2.77 -9.91
C ILE A 481 -32.60 -4.18 -10.47
N HIS A 482 -33.55 -5.11 -10.25
CA HIS A 482 -33.46 -6.46 -10.81
C HIS A 482 -33.35 -6.44 -12.33
N ARG A 483 -34.19 -5.63 -13.01
CA ARG A 483 -34.19 -5.49 -14.45
C ARG A 483 -32.85 -4.94 -14.97
N LEU A 484 -32.35 -3.86 -14.37
CA LEU A 484 -31.10 -3.22 -14.77
C LEU A 484 -29.89 -4.11 -14.51
N LEU A 485 -29.82 -4.80 -13.37
CA LEU A 485 -28.78 -5.79 -13.08
C LEU A 485 -28.83 -6.95 -14.08
N THR A 486 -30.01 -7.49 -14.39
CA THR A 486 -30.17 -8.55 -15.40
C THR A 486 -29.65 -8.10 -16.76
N GLN A 487 -29.86 -6.85 -17.15
CA GLN A 487 -29.31 -6.31 -18.40
C GLN A 487 -27.78 -6.24 -18.36
N LEU A 488 -27.19 -5.78 -17.27
CA LEU A 488 -25.74 -5.63 -17.12
C LEU A 488 -25.03 -6.98 -17.02
N VAL A 489 -25.57 -7.93 -16.27
CA VAL A 489 -24.99 -9.28 -16.11
C VAL A 489 -25.06 -10.06 -17.43
N ASN A 490 -26.07 -9.83 -18.26
CA ASN A 490 -26.24 -10.51 -19.54
C ASN A 490 -25.52 -9.84 -20.73
N ARG A 491 -24.69 -8.81 -20.48
CA ARG A 491 -23.81 -8.24 -21.51
C ARG A 491 -22.73 -9.26 -21.92
N THR A 492 -22.24 -9.14 -23.13
CA THR A 492 -21.19 -10.04 -23.65
C THR A 492 -19.91 -9.94 -22.85
N ASP A 493 -19.45 -8.72 -22.55
CA ASP A 493 -18.26 -8.45 -21.75
C ASP A 493 -18.37 -9.01 -20.31
N SER A 494 -19.55 -8.94 -19.71
CA SER A 494 -19.82 -9.57 -18.40
C SER A 494 -19.77 -11.10 -18.49
N ARG A 495 -20.32 -11.70 -19.54
CA ARG A 495 -20.26 -13.14 -19.78
C ARG A 495 -18.84 -13.62 -20.07
N GLU A 496 -18.06 -12.85 -20.84
CA GLU A 496 -16.63 -13.11 -21.06
C GLU A 496 -15.84 -13.15 -19.75
N SER A 497 -16.11 -12.20 -18.83
CA SER A 497 -15.50 -12.17 -17.50
C SER A 497 -15.89 -13.37 -16.65
N LEU A 498 -17.17 -13.79 -16.68
CA LEU A 498 -17.63 -14.98 -15.96
C LEU A 498 -16.97 -16.27 -16.43
N ILE A 499 -16.72 -16.39 -17.73
CA ILE A 499 -15.98 -17.51 -18.31
C ILE A 499 -14.47 -17.39 -18.04
N GLY A 500 -13.96 -16.19 -17.76
CA GLY A 500 -12.52 -15.92 -17.53
C GLY A 500 -11.74 -15.57 -18.79
N ILE A 501 -12.43 -15.21 -19.90
CA ILE A 501 -11.80 -14.89 -21.20
C ILE A 501 -11.72 -13.39 -21.51
N ASP A 502 -12.12 -12.53 -20.60
CA ASP A 502 -12.13 -11.05 -20.73
C ASP A 502 -10.76 -10.46 -21.10
N SER A 503 -9.69 -11.09 -20.63
CA SER A 503 -8.32 -10.66 -20.90
C SER A 503 -7.73 -11.18 -22.22
N LEU A 504 -8.38 -12.15 -22.87
CA LEU A 504 -7.88 -12.85 -24.05
C LEU A 504 -7.55 -11.90 -25.22
N ALA A 505 -8.40 -10.89 -25.45
CA ALA A 505 -8.20 -9.91 -26.52
C ALA A 505 -6.89 -9.11 -26.35
N ARG A 506 -6.45 -8.86 -25.12
CA ARG A 506 -5.20 -8.14 -24.82
C ARG A 506 -3.95 -8.95 -25.17
N TYR A 507 -4.06 -10.26 -25.21
CA TYR A 507 -2.96 -11.19 -25.45
C TYR A 507 -2.94 -11.78 -26.88
N GLY A 508 -3.70 -11.21 -27.81
CA GLY A 508 -3.70 -11.62 -29.21
C GLY A 508 -4.84 -12.56 -29.62
N GLY A 509 -5.84 -12.72 -28.76
CA GLY A 509 -7.04 -13.51 -29.04
C GLY A 509 -6.78 -15.01 -29.12
N VAL A 510 -7.69 -15.73 -29.78
CA VAL A 510 -7.62 -17.20 -29.96
C VAL A 510 -6.32 -17.66 -30.61
N ASN A 511 -5.73 -16.85 -31.49
CA ASN A 511 -4.49 -17.20 -32.19
C ASN A 511 -3.26 -17.33 -31.25
N ALA A 512 -3.29 -16.66 -30.11
CA ALA A 512 -2.23 -16.72 -29.10
C ALA A 512 -2.28 -18.02 -28.27
N VAL A 513 -3.37 -18.77 -28.30
CA VAL A 513 -3.54 -20.02 -27.56
C VAL A 513 -2.60 -21.09 -28.13
N ILE A 514 -1.79 -21.71 -27.26
CA ILE A 514 -0.79 -22.71 -27.62
C ILE A 514 -1.09 -24.12 -27.10
N SER A 515 -1.71 -24.21 -25.93
CA SER A 515 -2.07 -25.49 -25.30
C SER A 515 -3.03 -25.23 -24.14
N GLY A 516 -3.52 -26.26 -23.51
CA GLY A 516 -4.29 -26.22 -22.28
C GLY A 516 -4.35 -27.59 -21.64
N TYR A 517 -4.97 -27.66 -20.48
CA TYR A 517 -5.38 -28.92 -19.87
C TYR A 517 -6.72 -28.78 -19.15
N VAL A 518 -7.41 -29.89 -19.00
CA VAL A 518 -8.65 -30.01 -18.24
C VAL A 518 -8.44 -31.10 -17.21
N ARG A 519 -8.62 -30.79 -15.93
CA ARG A 519 -8.49 -31.72 -14.82
C ARG A 519 -9.82 -31.89 -14.09
N ARG A 520 -10.19 -33.12 -13.74
CA ARG A 520 -11.33 -33.42 -12.87
C ARG A 520 -10.87 -33.46 -11.42
N TYR A 521 -11.53 -32.70 -10.56
CA TYR A 521 -11.20 -32.67 -9.12
C TYR A 521 -11.57 -33.95 -8.35
N ASP A 522 -12.53 -34.72 -8.85
CA ASP A 522 -13.03 -35.93 -8.19
C ASP A 522 -12.21 -37.18 -8.50
N THR A 523 -11.66 -37.28 -9.71
CA THR A 523 -10.89 -38.46 -10.18
C THR A 523 -9.41 -38.16 -10.41
N ASP A 524 -9.00 -36.90 -10.34
CA ASP A 524 -7.66 -36.42 -10.75
C ASP A 524 -7.27 -36.75 -12.19
N GLU A 525 -8.21 -37.22 -13.01
CA GLU A 525 -8.00 -37.48 -14.43
C GLU A 525 -7.70 -36.16 -15.17
N VAL A 526 -6.76 -36.19 -16.11
CA VAL A 526 -6.31 -35.04 -16.89
C VAL A 526 -6.46 -35.31 -18.37
N ALA A 527 -6.99 -34.33 -19.11
CA ALA A 527 -6.96 -34.29 -20.56
C ALA A 527 -6.04 -33.16 -21.01
N GLU A 528 -4.89 -33.49 -21.61
CA GLU A 528 -4.06 -32.49 -22.27
C GLU A 528 -4.66 -32.05 -23.59
N LEU A 529 -4.79 -30.75 -23.80
CA LEU A 529 -5.34 -30.19 -25.03
C LEU A 529 -4.23 -29.83 -25.99
N THR A 530 -4.33 -30.38 -27.20
CA THR A 530 -3.53 -29.90 -28.33
C THR A 530 -3.85 -28.44 -28.61
N ARG A 531 -2.98 -27.74 -29.32
CA ARG A 531 -3.20 -26.34 -29.73
C ARG A 531 -4.57 -26.14 -30.38
N GLN A 532 -4.95 -27.04 -31.26
CA GLN A 532 -6.23 -26.93 -31.98
C GLN A 532 -7.43 -27.10 -31.03
N GLN A 533 -7.39 -28.13 -30.18
CA GLN A 533 -8.45 -28.37 -29.18
C GLN A 533 -8.58 -27.20 -28.18
N ALA A 534 -7.46 -26.63 -27.72
CA ALA A 534 -7.47 -25.47 -26.83
C ALA A 534 -8.05 -24.22 -27.54
N GLN A 535 -7.74 -24.02 -28.84
CA GLN A 535 -8.30 -22.93 -29.64
C GLN A 535 -9.81 -23.15 -29.91
N ASP A 536 -10.23 -24.38 -30.18
CA ASP A 536 -11.62 -24.72 -30.37
C ASP A 536 -12.43 -24.51 -29.07
N LEU A 537 -11.89 -24.95 -27.92
CA LEU A 537 -12.50 -24.72 -26.61
C LEU A 537 -12.72 -23.22 -26.32
N VAL A 538 -11.68 -22.41 -26.51
CA VAL A 538 -11.79 -20.96 -26.34
C VAL A 538 -12.75 -20.32 -27.34
N SER A 539 -12.84 -20.85 -28.56
CA SER A 539 -13.79 -20.37 -29.59
C SER A 539 -15.24 -20.67 -29.20
N HIS A 540 -15.51 -21.87 -28.64
CA HIS A 540 -16.83 -22.21 -28.10
C HIS A 540 -17.18 -21.33 -26.89
N ALA A 541 -16.24 -21.05 -26.00
CA ALA A 541 -16.42 -20.15 -24.87
C ALA A 541 -16.78 -18.72 -25.31
N LEU A 542 -16.11 -18.19 -26.33
CA LEU A 542 -16.46 -16.91 -26.96
C LEU A 542 -17.85 -16.93 -27.63
N ALA A 543 -18.20 -18.03 -28.31
CA ALA A 543 -19.52 -18.19 -28.92
C ALA A 543 -20.63 -18.24 -27.85
N ASP A 544 -20.40 -18.93 -26.74
CA ASP A 544 -21.34 -18.97 -25.62
C ASP A 544 -21.52 -17.59 -24.98
N ALA A 545 -20.44 -16.82 -24.78
CA ALA A 545 -20.52 -15.45 -24.27
C ALA A 545 -21.36 -14.54 -25.19
N ALA A 546 -21.16 -14.65 -26.53
CA ALA A 546 -21.80 -13.79 -27.50
C ALA A 546 -23.25 -14.19 -27.83
N ASN A 547 -23.54 -15.49 -27.91
CA ASN A 547 -24.76 -16.00 -28.53
C ASN A 547 -25.69 -16.76 -27.57
N SER A 548 -25.27 -17.08 -26.35
CA SER A 548 -26.12 -17.83 -25.43
C SER A 548 -27.43 -17.10 -25.15
N ARG A 549 -28.55 -17.82 -25.36
CA ARG A 549 -29.90 -17.35 -25.07
C ARG A 549 -30.35 -17.61 -23.64
N ALA A 550 -29.58 -18.34 -22.87
CA ALA A 550 -29.88 -18.60 -21.47
C ALA A 550 -29.64 -17.32 -20.66
N PRO A 551 -30.68 -16.70 -20.07
CA PRO A 551 -30.51 -15.49 -19.29
C PRO A 551 -29.86 -15.84 -17.97
N ILE A 552 -28.90 -15.02 -17.58
CA ILE A 552 -28.33 -15.03 -16.25
C ILE A 552 -29.28 -14.25 -15.32
N ASP A 553 -29.79 -14.91 -14.28
CA ASP A 553 -30.64 -14.28 -13.27
C ASP A 553 -29.78 -13.88 -12.06
N PRO A 554 -29.61 -12.58 -11.74
CA PRO A 554 -28.83 -12.13 -10.60
C PRO A 554 -29.41 -12.58 -9.23
N LEU A 555 -30.61 -13.14 -9.19
CA LEU A 555 -31.21 -13.70 -7.99
C LEU A 555 -30.76 -15.14 -7.68
N ARG A 556 -30.17 -15.86 -8.63
CA ARG A 556 -29.69 -17.23 -8.39
C ARG A 556 -28.33 -17.21 -7.70
N ASP A 557 -28.11 -18.18 -6.77
CA ASP A 557 -26.84 -18.36 -6.08
C ASP A 557 -25.94 -19.43 -6.73
N ASP A 558 -26.53 -20.30 -7.54
CA ASP A 558 -25.90 -21.48 -8.15
C ASP A 558 -25.67 -21.28 -9.66
N MET A 559 -24.85 -20.30 -10.03
CA MET A 559 -24.57 -19.99 -11.45
C MET A 559 -23.48 -20.86 -12.07
N TYR A 560 -22.64 -21.44 -11.26
CA TYR A 560 -21.66 -22.39 -11.71
C TYR A 560 -22.24 -23.79 -11.56
N SER A 561 -22.47 -24.47 -12.71
CA SER A 561 -22.70 -25.90 -12.65
C SER A 561 -21.53 -26.51 -11.87
N SER A 562 -21.81 -27.51 -11.07
CA SER A 562 -20.80 -28.29 -10.35
C SER A 562 -19.91 -29.09 -11.32
N THR A 563 -19.36 -28.44 -12.33
CA THR A 563 -18.27 -29.01 -13.11
C THR A 563 -17.08 -29.02 -12.20
N ASN A 564 -16.78 -30.18 -11.62
CA ASN A 564 -15.55 -30.46 -10.88
C ASN A 564 -14.32 -30.39 -11.80
N LEU A 565 -14.26 -29.35 -12.69
CA LEU A 565 -13.24 -29.19 -13.71
C LEU A 565 -12.36 -27.98 -13.39
N ASP A 566 -11.06 -28.20 -13.45
CA ASP A 566 -10.04 -27.16 -13.50
C ASP A 566 -9.52 -27.08 -14.93
N ILE A 567 -9.70 -25.92 -15.56
CA ILE A 567 -9.34 -25.71 -16.96
C ILE A 567 -8.32 -24.60 -17.04
N GLU A 568 -7.10 -24.92 -17.45
CA GLU A 568 -6.04 -23.94 -17.67
C GLU A 568 -5.70 -23.86 -19.15
N ILE A 569 -5.71 -22.65 -19.69
CA ILE A 569 -5.35 -22.33 -21.08
C ILE A 569 -4.05 -21.53 -21.07
N ARG A 570 -3.09 -21.93 -21.92
CA ARG A 570 -1.78 -21.27 -22.07
C ARG A 570 -1.74 -20.45 -23.35
N LEU A 571 -1.27 -19.22 -23.22
CA LEU A 571 -1.09 -18.26 -24.30
C LEU A 571 0.39 -18.00 -24.54
N ASN A 572 0.77 -17.83 -25.80
CA ASN A 572 2.07 -17.26 -26.16
C ASN A 572 1.91 -15.77 -26.43
N THR A 573 2.57 -14.95 -25.64
CA THR A 573 2.51 -13.50 -25.74
C THR A 573 3.91 -12.93 -25.99
N ASP A 574 3.99 -11.67 -26.44
CA ASP A 574 5.26 -10.95 -26.63
C ASP A 574 6.09 -10.84 -25.33
N LYS A 575 5.47 -11.11 -24.18
CA LYS A 575 6.09 -11.05 -22.85
C LYS A 575 6.35 -12.42 -22.23
N GLY A 576 6.16 -13.50 -22.97
CA GLY A 576 6.30 -14.90 -22.53
C GLY A 576 4.95 -15.63 -22.42
N ASN A 577 4.99 -16.87 -21.94
CA ASN A 577 3.79 -17.68 -21.78
C ASN A 577 2.98 -17.20 -20.57
N VAL A 578 1.70 -16.98 -20.78
CA VAL A 578 0.73 -16.60 -19.73
C VAL A 578 -0.35 -17.67 -19.70
N SER A 579 -0.80 -18.09 -18.52
CA SER A 579 -1.94 -18.97 -18.35
C SER A 579 -3.13 -18.24 -17.73
N PHE A 580 -4.33 -18.69 -18.04
CA PHE A 580 -5.57 -18.26 -17.39
C PHE A 580 -6.49 -19.45 -17.17
N SER A 581 -7.30 -19.39 -16.12
CA SER A 581 -8.31 -20.40 -15.82
C SER A 581 -9.61 -20.07 -16.53
N LEU A 582 -10.26 -21.08 -17.13
CA LEU A 582 -11.53 -20.96 -17.79
C LEU A 582 -12.62 -21.59 -16.93
N ASN A 583 -13.66 -20.81 -16.64
CA ASN A 583 -14.83 -21.27 -15.91
C ASN A 583 -15.94 -21.69 -16.89
N VAL A 584 -16.78 -22.65 -16.49
CA VAL A 584 -17.90 -23.14 -17.30
C VAL A 584 -19.21 -22.86 -16.57
N PRO A 585 -19.79 -21.67 -16.72
CA PRO A 585 -21.11 -21.37 -16.15
C PRO A 585 -22.22 -22.10 -16.89
N ASP A 586 -23.39 -22.24 -16.28
CA ASP A 586 -24.55 -22.98 -16.82
C ASP A 586 -25.01 -22.53 -18.22
N PHE A 587 -24.75 -21.29 -18.60
CA PHE A 587 -25.08 -20.76 -19.91
C PHE A 587 -24.09 -21.17 -21.01
N ALA A 588 -22.92 -21.71 -20.66
CA ALA A 588 -21.85 -22.09 -21.59
C ALA A 588 -22.07 -23.50 -22.18
N VAL A 589 -23.13 -23.66 -22.93
CA VAL A 589 -23.61 -24.96 -23.40
C VAL A 589 -22.69 -25.57 -24.49
N GLU A 590 -22.17 -24.77 -25.41
CA GLU A 590 -21.24 -25.25 -26.44
C GLU A 590 -19.92 -25.69 -25.83
N THR A 591 -19.41 -24.90 -24.86
CA THR A 591 -18.21 -25.22 -24.09
C THR A 591 -18.39 -26.52 -23.32
N GLN A 592 -19.51 -26.68 -22.62
CA GLN A 592 -19.83 -27.92 -21.89
C GLN A 592 -19.90 -29.13 -22.83
N THR A 593 -20.56 -28.99 -23.97
CA THR A 593 -20.68 -30.09 -24.95
C THR A 593 -19.30 -30.51 -25.47
N PHE A 594 -18.40 -29.56 -25.68
CA PHE A 594 -17.03 -29.86 -26.09
C PHE A 594 -16.27 -30.63 -24.98
N LEU A 595 -16.39 -30.19 -23.70
CA LEU A 595 -15.75 -30.82 -22.55
C LEU A 595 -16.26 -32.24 -22.29
N ASP A 596 -17.56 -32.48 -22.50
CA ASP A 596 -18.17 -33.80 -22.34
C ASP A 596 -17.69 -34.81 -23.42
N ALA A 597 -17.17 -34.31 -24.54
CA ALA A 597 -16.62 -35.13 -25.62
C ALA A 597 -15.11 -35.43 -25.46
N LEU A 598 -14.43 -34.86 -24.44
CA LEU A 598 -13.01 -35.11 -24.19
C LEU A 598 -12.79 -36.48 -23.56
N GLU A 599 -11.75 -37.19 -24.03
CA GLU A 599 -11.25 -38.40 -23.40
C GLU A 599 -10.25 -38.01 -22.32
N PHE A 600 -10.46 -38.50 -21.10
CA PHE A 600 -9.60 -38.30 -19.94
C PHE A 600 -8.72 -39.50 -19.72
N GLU A 601 -7.45 -39.28 -19.42
CA GLU A 601 -6.48 -40.32 -19.10
C GLU A 601 -6.30 -40.40 -17.57
N GLU A 602 -6.15 -41.63 -17.05
CA GLU A 602 -5.79 -41.82 -15.66
C GLU A 602 -4.44 -41.14 -15.37
N PRO A 603 -4.27 -40.49 -14.20
CA PRO A 603 -3.01 -39.86 -13.87
C PRO A 603 -1.89 -40.90 -13.88
N VAL A 604 -0.86 -40.69 -14.71
CA VAL A 604 0.33 -41.54 -14.73
C VAL A 604 1.06 -41.35 -13.42
N ASP A 605 1.07 -42.39 -12.58
CA ASP A 605 1.73 -42.41 -11.29
C ASP A 605 3.17 -41.86 -11.43
N GLY A 606 3.45 -40.69 -10.87
CA GLY A 606 4.78 -40.17 -10.64
C GLY A 606 5.31 -39.02 -11.52
N THR A 607 4.51 -38.35 -12.36
CA THR A 607 5.01 -37.25 -13.22
C THR A 607 4.44 -35.87 -12.95
N TYR A 608 3.47 -35.72 -12.06
CA TYR A 608 3.07 -34.40 -11.58
C TYR A 608 3.86 -34.07 -10.29
N ASP A 609 5.08 -33.60 -10.48
CA ASP A 609 5.83 -32.97 -9.41
C ASP A 609 5.11 -31.66 -9.05
N SER A 610 4.42 -31.66 -7.91
CA SER A 610 3.80 -30.48 -7.30
C SER A 610 4.83 -29.36 -7.00
N SER A 611 6.09 -29.59 -7.30
CA SER A 611 7.16 -28.60 -7.17
C SER A 611 7.10 -27.48 -8.23
N THR A 612 6.37 -27.64 -9.32
CA THR A 612 6.12 -26.53 -10.28
C THR A 612 5.02 -25.58 -9.83
N VAL A 613 4.13 -26.01 -8.92
CA VAL A 613 3.11 -25.14 -8.27
C VAL A 613 3.69 -24.45 -7.02
N ALA A 614 4.74 -25.01 -6.41
CA ALA A 614 5.37 -24.48 -5.20
C ALA A 614 6.28 -23.27 -5.41
N VAL A 615 6.48 -22.79 -6.64
CA VAL A 615 7.30 -21.58 -6.87
C VAL A 615 6.51 -20.30 -6.56
N ASP A 616 5.19 -20.33 -6.60
CA ASP A 616 4.38 -19.17 -6.21
C ASP A 616 4.17 -19.04 -4.69
N GLU A 617 4.27 -20.14 -3.91
CA GLU A 617 4.14 -20.08 -2.45
C GLU A 617 5.42 -19.66 -1.71
N ILE A 618 6.59 -19.77 -2.35
CA ILE A 618 7.87 -19.36 -1.73
C ILE A 618 8.15 -17.86 -1.91
N LEU A 619 7.40 -17.15 -2.74
CA LEU A 619 7.54 -15.71 -2.94
C LEU A 619 6.62 -14.85 -2.05
N TYR A 620 5.76 -15.46 -1.22
CA TYR A 620 4.85 -14.74 -0.31
C TYR A 620 5.07 -15.07 1.19
N ASN A 621 6.12 -15.80 1.57
CA ASN A 621 6.54 -15.96 2.97
C ASN A 621 7.85 -15.26 3.27
#